data_20457333af23a361bfe5c4b1f2a40019
#
_entry.id   20457333af23a361bfe5c4b1f2a40019
#
_cell.length_a   1.000
_cell.length_b   1.000
_cell.length_c   1.000
_cell.angle_alpha   90.00
_cell.angle_beta   90.00
_cell.angle_gamma   90.00
#
_symmetry.space_group_name_H-M   'P 1'
#
loop_
_entity.id
_entity.type
_entity.pdbx_description
1 polymer ?
#
loop_
_entity_poly.entity_id
_entity_poly.type
_entity_poly.pdbx_seq_one_letter_code
_entity_poly.pdbx_strand_id
1 'polypeptide(L)'
;MSRLRASAPTGLACLFTVTGVLHFIRPTFFDPLMPRVIPGRLHRPLVYGSGLAELACAAGLFRRARWASAASTALLVSVWSANLQMALDAGTGRHEGAMDSGVVAWGRMPLQLPMLWAARQARRPAPPDR
;
A
#
# COMPACT_ATOMS: atom_id res chain seq x y z
N MET A 1 -3.85 -19.16 -15.44
CA MET A 1 -3.70 -17.67 -15.48
C MET A 1 -5.02 -16.92 -15.25
N SER A 2 -6.17 -17.43 -15.71
CA SER A 2 -7.46 -16.76 -15.49
C SER A 2 -7.85 -16.64 -14.01
N ARG A 3 -7.69 -17.71 -13.23
CA ARG A 3 -8.02 -17.72 -11.78
C ARG A 3 -7.16 -16.74 -10.98
N LEU A 4 -5.85 -16.68 -11.27
CA LEU A 4 -4.95 -15.75 -10.61
C LEU A 4 -5.36 -14.29 -10.86
N ARG A 5 -5.74 -13.96 -12.09
CA ARG A 5 -6.23 -12.61 -12.43
C ARG A 5 -7.55 -12.28 -11.74
N ALA A 6 -8.42 -13.25 -11.59
CA ALA A 6 -9.72 -13.05 -10.91
C ALA A 6 -9.58 -12.87 -9.40
N SER A 7 -8.62 -13.55 -8.76
CA SER A 7 -8.38 -13.48 -7.32
C SER A 7 -7.42 -12.35 -6.89
N ALA A 8 -6.61 -11.82 -7.80
CA ALA A 8 -5.61 -10.80 -7.48
C ALA A 8 -6.18 -9.53 -6.80
N PRO A 9 -7.33 -8.96 -7.25
CA PRO A 9 -7.94 -7.83 -6.54
C PRO A 9 -8.40 -8.18 -5.12
N THR A 10 -8.87 -9.40 -4.90
CA THR A 10 -9.27 -9.87 -3.57
C THR A 10 -8.04 -10.00 -2.66
N GLY A 11 -6.94 -10.53 -3.17
CA GLY A 11 -5.68 -10.59 -2.43
C GLY A 11 -5.18 -9.21 -2.04
N LEU A 12 -5.25 -8.24 -2.95
CA LEU A 12 -4.91 -6.84 -2.66
C LEU A 12 -5.85 -6.23 -1.62
N ALA A 13 -7.15 -6.52 -1.71
CA ALA A 13 -8.14 -6.06 -0.73
C ALA A 13 -7.85 -6.61 0.68
N CYS A 14 -7.50 -7.89 0.80
CA CYS A 14 -7.08 -8.48 2.07
C CYS A 14 -5.83 -7.79 2.63
N LEU A 15 -4.83 -7.53 1.79
CA LEU A 15 -3.62 -6.82 2.19
C LEU A 15 -3.95 -5.42 2.71
N PHE A 16 -4.74 -4.63 1.97
CA PHE A 16 -5.16 -3.30 2.38
C PHE A 16 -6.00 -3.32 3.67
N THR A 17 -6.79 -4.37 3.89
CA THR A 17 -7.53 -4.52 5.15
C THR A 17 -6.56 -4.67 6.32
N VAL A 18 -5.57 -5.56 6.20
CA VAL A 18 -4.59 -5.81 7.26
C VAL A 18 -3.74 -4.57 7.52
N THR A 19 -3.17 -3.97 6.47
CA THR A 19 -2.31 -2.79 6.62
C THR A 19 -3.09 -1.57 7.06
N GLY A 20 -4.30 -1.36 6.54
CA GLY A 20 -5.20 -0.28 6.96
C GLY A 20 -5.56 -0.35 8.44
N VAL A 21 -5.87 -1.54 8.96
CA VAL A 21 -6.11 -1.76 10.39
C VAL A 21 -4.86 -1.48 11.21
N LEU A 22 -3.68 -1.91 10.73
CA LEU A 22 -2.41 -1.67 11.41
C LEU A 22 -2.11 -0.18 11.58
N HIS A 23 -2.52 0.69 10.65
CA HIS A 23 -2.38 2.13 10.77
C HIS A 23 -3.06 2.70 12.02
N PHE A 24 -4.14 2.05 12.48
CA PHE A 24 -4.86 2.47 13.69
C PHE A 24 -4.33 1.78 14.95
N ILE A 25 -3.96 0.51 14.89
CA ILE A 25 -3.50 -0.27 16.04
C ILE A 25 -2.04 0.06 16.38
N ARG A 26 -1.18 0.23 15.37
CA ARG A 26 0.25 0.50 15.51
C ARG A 26 0.72 1.65 14.63
N PRO A 27 0.21 2.87 14.84
CA PRO A 27 0.54 4.01 13.97
C PRO A 27 2.03 4.36 13.99
N THR A 28 2.74 4.11 15.09
CA THR A 28 4.19 4.35 15.21
C THR A 28 5.03 3.51 14.27
N PHE A 29 4.49 2.37 13.81
CA PHE A 29 5.17 1.52 12.83
C PHE A 29 5.38 2.24 11.48
N PHE A 30 4.53 3.21 11.16
CA PHE A 30 4.55 3.97 9.91
C PHE A 30 5.33 5.28 10.00
N ASP A 31 5.71 5.73 11.19
CA ASP A 31 6.46 6.98 11.38
C ASP A 31 7.77 7.01 10.57
N PRO A 32 8.59 5.93 10.51
CA PRO A 32 9.81 5.91 9.70
C PRO A 32 9.57 6.00 8.19
N LEU A 33 8.35 5.72 7.72
CA LEU A 33 7.99 5.76 6.31
C LEU A 33 7.55 7.16 5.85
N MET A 34 7.43 8.12 6.77
CA MET A 34 7.01 9.47 6.44
C MET A 34 8.12 10.25 5.70
N PRO A 35 7.81 10.84 4.53
CA PRO A 35 8.74 11.70 3.83
C PRO A 35 9.19 12.88 4.69
N ARG A 36 10.48 13.23 4.62
CA ARG A 36 11.10 14.29 5.43
C ARG A 36 10.48 15.68 5.24
N VAL A 37 9.90 15.93 4.08
CA VAL A 37 9.25 17.20 3.76
C VAL A 37 7.97 17.42 4.56
N ILE A 38 7.45 16.37 5.20
CA ILE A 38 6.20 16.42 5.97
C ILE A 38 6.51 16.82 7.41
N PRO A 39 5.96 17.95 7.90
CA PRO A 39 6.10 18.33 9.30
C PRO A 39 5.58 17.26 10.26
N GLY A 40 6.31 17.02 11.37
CA GLY A 40 5.97 15.97 12.35
C GLY A 40 4.53 16.03 12.89
N ARG A 41 3.96 17.25 13.00
CA ARG A 41 2.55 17.45 13.40
C ARG A 41 1.53 16.80 12.45
N LEU A 42 1.92 16.57 11.19
CA LEU A 42 1.06 15.96 10.18
C LEU A 42 1.26 14.45 10.06
N HIS A 43 2.28 13.86 10.71
CA HIS A 43 2.55 12.42 10.62
C HIS A 43 1.34 11.61 11.06
N ARG A 44 0.79 11.87 12.26
CA ARG A 44 -0.36 11.11 12.78
C ARG A 44 -1.62 11.25 11.92
N PRO A 45 -2.06 12.46 11.56
CA PRO A 45 -3.19 12.62 10.63
C PRO A 45 -2.99 11.89 9.32
N LEU A 46 -1.78 11.90 8.74
CA LEU A 46 -1.49 11.22 7.49
C LEU A 46 -1.46 9.70 7.65
N VAL A 47 -0.91 9.17 8.75
CA VAL A 47 -0.94 7.74 9.05
C VAL A 47 -2.39 7.26 9.14
N TYR A 48 -3.25 7.93 9.89
CA TYR A 48 -4.65 7.56 9.99
C TYR A 48 -5.41 7.76 8.68
N GLY A 49 -5.13 8.84 7.95
CA GLY A 49 -5.69 9.09 6.62
C GLY A 49 -5.34 8.02 5.61
N SER A 50 -4.08 7.55 5.61
CA SER A 50 -3.63 6.42 4.78
C SER A 50 -4.35 5.14 5.14
N GLY A 51 -4.47 4.83 6.43
CA GLY A 51 -5.21 3.65 6.89
C GLY A 51 -6.67 3.68 6.47
N LEU A 52 -7.33 4.83 6.57
CA LEU A 52 -8.71 5.00 6.11
C LEU A 52 -8.83 4.82 4.59
N ALA A 53 -7.88 5.38 3.82
CA ALA A 53 -7.83 5.22 2.36
C ALA A 53 -7.63 3.76 1.96
N GLU A 54 -6.75 3.02 2.65
CA GLU A 54 -6.56 1.58 2.42
C GLU A 54 -7.83 0.79 2.69
N LEU A 55 -8.52 1.04 3.81
CA LEU A 55 -9.77 0.36 4.15
C LEU A 55 -10.89 0.69 3.16
N ALA A 56 -10.97 1.94 2.69
CA ALA A 56 -11.91 2.33 1.65
C ALA A 56 -11.62 1.61 0.32
N CYS A 57 -10.34 1.57 -0.10
CA CYS A 57 -9.91 0.83 -1.28
C CYS A 57 -10.21 -0.67 -1.15
N ALA A 58 -9.97 -1.28 0.02
CA ALA A 58 -10.28 -2.68 0.28
C ALA A 58 -11.79 -2.94 0.11
N ALA A 59 -12.64 -2.13 0.72
CA ALA A 59 -14.09 -2.24 0.58
C ALA A 59 -14.54 -2.09 -0.88
N GLY A 60 -13.94 -1.14 -1.61
CA GLY A 60 -14.21 -0.93 -3.04
C GLY A 60 -13.80 -2.13 -3.90
N LEU A 61 -12.63 -2.72 -3.62
CA LEU A 61 -12.14 -3.91 -4.32
C LEU A 61 -13.02 -5.14 -4.07
N PHE A 62 -13.43 -5.38 -2.81
CA PHE A 62 -14.35 -6.47 -2.47
C PHE A 62 -15.71 -6.32 -3.17
N ARG A 63 -16.21 -5.09 -3.26
CA ARG A 63 -17.49 -4.78 -3.93
C ARG A 63 -17.36 -4.64 -5.44
N ARG A 64 -16.15 -4.78 -6.00
CA ARG A 64 -15.86 -4.55 -7.43
C ARG A 64 -16.32 -3.17 -7.92
N ALA A 65 -16.20 -2.16 -7.07
CA ALA A 65 -16.58 -0.80 -7.40
C ALA A 65 -15.71 -0.24 -8.53
N ARG A 66 -16.31 0.50 -9.47
CA ARG A 66 -15.62 1.03 -10.66
C ARG A 66 -14.43 1.93 -10.31
N TRP A 67 -14.53 2.68 -9.23
CA TRP A 67 -13.49 3.59 -8.75
C TRP A 67 -12.31 2.88 -8.05
N ALA A 68 -12.53 1.66 -7.53
CA ALA A 68 -11.58 0.97 -6.66
C ALA A 68 -10.22 0.74 -7.31
N SER A 69 -10.18 0.38 -8.58
CA SER A 69 -8.92 0.19 -9.32
C SER A 69 -8.11 1.47 -9.43
N ALA A 70 -8.75 2.58 -9.77
CA ALA A 70 -8.07 3.87 -9.90
C ALA A 70 -7.59 4.39 -8.53
N ALA A 71 -8.45 4.32 -7.51
CA ALA A 71 -8.11 4.73 -6.15
C ALA A 71 -6.96 3.88 -5.57
N SER A 72 -7.01 2.55 -5.73
CA SER A 72 -5.94 1.65 -5.28
C SER A 72 -4.62 1.92 -6.01
N THR A 73 -4.67 2.20 -7.31
CA THR A 73 -3.47 2.56 -8.08
C THR A 73 -2.87 3.86 -7.57
N ALA A 74 -3.69 4.90 -7.37
CA ALA A 74 -3.24 6.19 -6.86
C ALA A 74 -2.64 6.07 -5.45
N LEU A 75 -3.27 5.29 -4.58
CA LEU A 75 -2.77 5.01 -3.24
C LEU A 75 -1.41 4.30 -3.28
N LEU A 76 -1.27 3.26 -4.09
CA LEU A 76 0.00 2.53 -4.24
C LEU A 76 1.13 3.41 -4.79
N VAL A 77 0.83 4.29 -5.74
CA VAL A 77 1.81 5.25 -6.27
C VAL A 77 2.25 6.24 -5.19
N SER A 78 1.31 6.71 -4.37
CA SER A 78 1.62 7.60 -3.22
C SER A 78 2.52 6.89 -2.20
N VAL A 79 2.20 5.64 -1.85
CA VAL A 79 3.01 4.83 -0.92
C VAL A 79 4.39 4.51 -1.53
N TRP A 80 4.48 4.36 -2.85
CA TRP A 80 5.76 4.12 -3.52
C TRP A 80 6.75 5.27 -3.31
N SER A 81 6.30 6.51 -3.33
CA SER A 81 7.15 7.67 -3.04
C SER A 81 7.72 7.63 -1.62
N ALA A 82 6.92 7.20 -0.64
CA ALA A 82 7.37 7.01 0.75
C ALA A 82 8.40 5.87 0.86
N ASN A 83 8.14 4.75 0.19
CA ASN A 83 9.09 3.62 0.14
C ASN A 83 10.42 4.01 -0.55
N LEU A 84 10.37 4.83 -1.61
CA LEU A 84 11.56 5.36 -2.26
C LEU A 84 12.37 6.23 -1.30
N GLN A 85 11.74 7.14 -0.57
CA GLN A 85 12.41 7.96 0.42
C GLN A 85 13.09 7.10 1.49
N MET A 86 12.39 6.09 2.01
CA MET A 86 12.97 5.13 2.96
C MET A 86 14.17 4.39 2.36
N ALA A 87 14.10 3.97 1.10
CA ALA A 87 15.20 3.28 0.42
C ALA A 87 16.43 4.17 0.25
N LEU A 88 16.23 5.47 -0.03
CA LEU A 88 17.31 6.46 -0.11
C LEU A 88 17.92 6.78 1.26
N ASP A 89 17.15 6.62 2.34
CA ASP A 89 17.60 6.85 3.71
C ASP A 89 18.26 5.63 4.36
N ALA A 90 18.12 4.45 3.75
CA ALA A 90 18.66 3.20 4.29
C ALA A 90 20.18 3.26 4.46
N GLY A 91 20.68 2.78 5.59
CA GLY A 91 22.09 2.82 5.94
C GLY A 91 22.59 4.18 6.45
N THR A 92 21.71 5.17 6.60
CA THR A 92 22.08 6.48 7.15
C THR A 92 21.91 6.58 8.68
N GLY A 93 21.47 5.50 9.33
CA GLY A 93 21.16 5.47 10.77
C GLY A 93 19.89 6.23 11.16
N ARG A 94 19.03 6.53 10.19
CA ARG A 94 17.76 7.25 10.44
C ARG A 94 16.61 6.36 10.82
N HIS A 95 16.71 5.09 10.48
CA HIS A 95 15.75 4.05 10.82
C HIS A 95 16.41 3.07 11.79
N GLU A 96 15.60 2.36 12.56
CA GLU A 96 16.09 1.37 13.50
C GLU A 96 15.88 -0.04 12.96
N GLY A 97 16.81 -0.92 13.29
CA GLY A 97 16.73 -2.34 13.00
C GLY A 97 16.62 -2.66 11.51
N ALA A 98 15.70 -3.55 11.16
CA ALA A 98 15.51 -4.01 9.80
C ALA A 98 15.09 -2.88 8.82
N MET A 99 14.49 -1.80 9.33
CA MET A 99 14.05 -0.67 8.52
C MET A 99 15.22 0.17 7.97
N ASP A 100 16.40 0.13 8.62
CA ASP A 100 17.63 0.78 8.13
C ASP A 100 18.42 -0.12 7.16
N SER A 101 17.98 -1.37 6.99
CA SER A 101 18.61 -2.30 6.05
C SER A 101 18.30 -1.94 4.60
N GLY A 102 19.34 -1.69 3.80
CA GLY A 102 19.20 -1.45 2.38
C GLY A 102 18.51 -2.61 1.64
N VAL A 103 18.75 -3.84 2.06
CA VAL A 103 18.11 -5.02 1.47
C VAL A 103 16.60 -4.98 1.65
N VAL A 104 16.13 -4.66 2.87
CA VAL A 104 14.70 -4.54 3.19
C VAL A 104 14.09 -3.35 2.44
N ALA A 105 14.72 -2.18 2.52
CA ALA A 105 14.23 -0.95 1.93
C ALA A 105 14.11 -1.05 0.40
N TRP A 106 15.17 -1.47 -0.29
CA TRP A 106 15.17 -1.65 -1.74
C TRP A 106 14.34 -2.85 -2.20
N GLY A 107 14.29 -3.93 -1.40
CA GLY A 107 13.47 -5.11 -1.69
C GLY A 107 11.96 -4.81 -1.69
N ARG A 108 11.51 -3.80 -0.95
CA ARG A 108 10.09 -3.37 -0.95
C ARG A 108 9.66 -2.67 -2.23
N MET A 109 10.59 -2.08 -2.98
CA MET A 109 10.28 -1.37 -4.22
C MET A 109 9.65 -2.27 -5.28
N PRO A 110 10.25 -3.42 -5.67
CA PRO A 110 9.67 -4.31 -6.67
C PRO A 110 8.38 -5.01 -6.21
N LEU A 111 8.16 -5.17 -4.88
CA LEU A 111 6.93 -5.78 -4.35
C LEU A 111 5.67 -5.00 -4.68
N GLN A 112 5.78 -3.71 -4.99
CA GLN A 112 4.64 -2.91 -5.40
C GLN A 112 4.17 -3.20 -6.84
N LEU A 113 5.02 -3.75 -7.69
CA LEU A 113 4.64 -4.09 -9.07
C LEU A 113 3.50 -5.12 -9.13
N PRO A 114 3.54 -6.26 -8.40
CA PRO A 114 2.42 -7.19 -8.36
C PRO A 114 1.17 -6.56 -7.74
N MET A 115 1.30 -5.64 -6.77
CA MET A 115 0.16 -4.94 -6.18
C MET A 115 -0.51 -3.99 -7.18
N LEU A 116 0.28 -3.22 -7.95
CA LEU A 116 -0.21 -2.38 -9.05
C LEU A 116 -0.88 -3.21 -10.15
N TRP A 117 -0.28 -4.36 -10.47
CA TRP A 117 -0.88 -5.30 -11.41
C TRP A 117 -2.23 -5.82 -10.90
N ALA A 118 -2.33 -6.19 -9.62
CA ALA A 118 -3.57 -6.65 -8.98
C ALA A 118 -4.66 -5.56 -9.00
N ALA A 119 -4.31 -4.31 -8.67
CA ALA A 119 -5.22 -3.17 -8.73
C ALA A 119 -5.81 -2.98 -10.15
N ARG A 120 -4.99 -3.18 -11.19
CA ARG A 120 -5.43 -3.08 -12.58
C ARG A 120 -6.39 -4.22 -13.00
N GLN A 121 -6.28 -5.40 -12.38
CA GLN A 121 -7.21 -6.49 -12.69
C GLN A 121 -8.64 -6.18 -12.23
N ALA A 122 -8.82 -5.31 -11.22
CA ALA A 122 -10.14 -4.89 -10.74
C ALA A 122 -10.97 -4.09 -11.78
N ARG A 123 -10.34 -3.59 -12.84
CA ARG A 123 -11.05 -2.91 -13.96
C ARG A 123 -11.75 -3.88 -14.90
N ARG A 124 -11.42 -5.15 -14.86
CA ARG A 124 -11.95 -6.15 -15.80
C ARG A 124 -13.28 -6.68 -15.29
N PRO A 125 -14.30 -6.82 -16.16
CA PRO A 125 -15.52 -7.53 -15.81
C PRO A 125 -15.16 -8.94 -15.30
N ALA A 126 -15.90 -9.43 -14.31
CA ALA A 126 -15.78 -10.82 -13.92
C ALA A 126 -16.06 -11.70 -15.14
N PRO A 127 -15.28 -12.79 -15.37
CA PRO A 127 -15.62 -13.75 -16.39
C PRO A 127 -17.03 -14.28 -16.11
N PRO A 128 -17.86 -14.49 -17.15
CA PRO A 128 -19.19 -15.08 -16.96
C PRO A 128 -19.03 -16.43 -16.28
N ASP A 129 -19.86 -16.67 -15.28
CA ASP A 129 -19.96 -17.96 -14.60
C ASP A 129 -20.27 -19.04 -15.64
N ARG A 130 -19.42 -20.04 -15.75
CA ARG A 130 -19.62 -21.22 -16.58
C ARG A 130 -20.22 -22.33 -15.74
#